data_16392d47710f6316b81f10bbfa252daf
#
_entry.id   16392d47710f6316b81f10bbfa252daf
#
_cell.length_a   1.000
_cell.length_b   1.000
_cell.length_c   1.000
_cell.angle_alpha   90.00
_cell.angle_beta   90.00
_cell.angle_gamma   90.00
#
_symmetry.space_group_name_H-M   'P 1'
#
loop_
_entity.id
_entity.type
_entity.pdbx_description
1 polymer ?
#
loop_
_entity_poly.entity_id
_entity_poly.type
_entity_poly.pdbx_seq_one_letter_code
_entity_poly.pdbx_strand_id
1 'polypeptide(L)'
;MKIPANVFRPFILILTLCMIGASFADEIADTTGSNKTPFGIRNYDIGLAPDFTLHDVDGEKFELEVTRGRWVFLHFWASWCGPCREEMPAIQKLADAVKSEKFQIVMINTAEDEDTIFEFLAAIDVELNSLMDVDGMVTEAWKPRGLPTTFLISPKGQIRYQAIGGRDWGNTEYIDFIKHLTKSMD
;
A
#
# COMPACT_ATOMS: atom_id res chain seq x y z
N MET A 1 52.97 -56.72 63.17
CA MET A 1 51.75 -57.49 63.39
C MET A 1 50.75 -57.06 62.24
N LYS A 2 50.25 -58.03 61.57
CA LYS A 2 49.71 -58.09 60.20
C LYS A 2 48.52 -57.14 60.00
N ILE A 3 48.59 -56.33 58.91
CA ILE A 3 47.47 -55.51 58.36
C ILE A 3 46.92 -56.30 57.17
N PRO A 4 45.64 -56.60 57.09
CA PRO A 4 45.08 -57.15 55.89
C PRO A 4 44.60 -56.02 54.94
N ALA A 5 44.86 -56.22 53.65
CA ALA A 5 44.51 -55.41 52.54
C ALA A 5 42.94 -55.31 52.34
N ASN A 6 42.46 -54.13 52.14
CA ASN A 6 41.08 -53.91 51.81
C ASN A 6 40.95 -53.57 50.31
N VAL A 7 40.23 -54.41 49.63
CA VAL A 7 39.99 -54.35 48.18
C VAL A 7 39.00 -53.27 47.87
N PHE A 8 39.44 -52.26 47.18
CA PHE A 8 38.61 -51.19 46.65
C PHE A 8 37.97 -51.68 45.34
N ARG A 9 36.68 -51.87 45.36
CA ARG A 9 35.89 -52.14 44.19
C ARG A 9 35.42 -50.75 43.60
N PRO A 10 35.71 -50.43 42.35
CA PRO A 10 35.14 -49.24 41.77
C PRO A 10 33.70 -49.49 41.36
N PHE A 11 32.78 -48.65 41.89
CA PHE A 11 31.42 -48.56 41.45
C PHE A 11 31.44 -47.80 40.15
N ILE A 12 31.16 -48.46 39.04
CA ILE A 12 30.95 -47.81 37.76
C ILE A 12 29.54 -47.28 37.78
N LEU A 13 29.39 -45.92 37.95
CA LEU A 13 28.16 -45.22 37.81
C LEU A 13 27.92 -44.94 36.30
N ILE A 14 27.10 -45.80 35.71
CA ILE A 14 26.64 -45.55 34.32
C ILE A 14 25.64 -44.42 34.37
N LEU A 15 26.12 -43.22 34.01
CA LEU A 15 25.27 -42.04 33.79
C LEU A 15 24.62 -42.18 32.41
N THR A 16 23.39 -42.68 32.37
CA THR A 16 22.54 -42.63 31.18
C THR A 16 22.13 -41.19 30.92
N LEU A 17 22.87 -40.54 30.04
CA LEU A 17 22.53 -39.20 29.50
C LEU A 17 21.34 -39.35 28.56
N CYS A 18 20.14 -39.06 29.08
CA CYS A 18 18.91 -38.99 28.31
C CYS A 18 18.99 -37.73 27.42
N MET A 19 19.38 -37.93 26.16
CA MET A 19 19.31 -36.91 25.13
C MET A 19 17.84 -36.65 24.83
N ILE A 20 17.25 -35.69 25.53
CA ILE A 20 15.99 -35.10 25.11
C ILE A 20 16.35 -34.19 23.93
N GLY A 21 16.25 -34.74 22.73
CA GLY A 21 16.29 -34.00 21.50
C GLY A 21 15.02 -33.14 21.40
N ALA A 22 15.06 -31.95 21.96
CA ALA A 22 14.09 -30.91 21.61
C ALA A 22 14.36 -30.52 20.16
N SER A 23 13.58 -31.08 19.26
CA SER A 23 13.45 -30.59 17.88
C SER A 23 12.81 -29.20 17.95
N PHE A 24 13.63 -28.17 18.08
CA PHE A 24 13.22 -26.83 17.70
C PHE A 24 13.11 -26.84 16.18
N ALA A 25 11.95 -27.26 15.67
CA ALA A 25 11.51 -26.82 14.36
C ALA A 25 11.31 -25.31 14.51
N ASP A 26 12.35 -24.59 14.16
CA ASP A 26 12.32 -23.13 13.98
C ASP A 26 11.36 -22.88 12.82
N GLU A 27 10.09 -22.67 13.16
CA GLU A 27 9.08 -22.12 12.28
C GLU A 27 9.50 -20.67 12.08
N ILE A 28 10.45 -20.49 11.16
CA ILE A 28 10.74 -19.18 10.58
C ILE A 28 9.47 -18.81 9.79
N ALA A 29 8.50 -18.23 10.51
CA ALA A 29 7.49 -17.42 9.85
C ALA A 29 8.28 -16.37 9.07
N ASP A 30 8.29 -16.53 7.75
CA ASP A 30 8.80 -15.53 6.81
C ASP A 30 8.02 -14.22 7.01
N THR A 31 8.48 -13.40 7.95
CA THR A 31 8.03 -12.05 8.21
C THR A 31 8.80 -11.07 7.32
N THR A 32 9.30 -11.57 6.19
CA THR A 32 9.87 -10.71 5.16
C THR A 32 8.72 -10.08 4.38
N GLY A 33 8.02 -9.14 4.99
CA GLY A 33 7.20 -8.20 4.24
C GLY A 33 8.09 -7.60 3.16
N SER A 34 7.89 -8.05 1.93
CA SER A 34 8.72 -7.71 0.79
C SER A 34 8.81 -6.19 0.63
N ASN A 35 9.97 -5.60 0.95
CA ASN A 35 10.34 -4.21 0.62
C ASN A 35 10.42 -3.97 -0.90
N LYS A 36 10.01 -4.95 -1.69
CA LYS A 36 10.07 -4.88 -3.14
C LYS A 36 8.87 -4.10 -3.66
N THR A 37 9.16 -3.08 -4.45
CA THR A 37 8.13 -2.35 -5.20
C THR A 37 7.38 -3.31 -6.12
N PRO A 38 6.03 -3.40 -6.05
CA PRO A 38 5.23 -4.28 -6.88
C PRO A 38 5.41 -4.04 -8.38
N PHE A 39 5.09 -5.05 -9.18
CA PHE A 39 5.15 -4.93 -10.63
C PHE A 39 4.33 -3.74 -11.15
N GLY A 40 4.90 -2.98 -12.07
CA GLY A 40 4.25 -1.81 -12.68
C GLY A 40 4.18 -0.56 -11.82
N ILE A 41 4.63 -0.61 -10.56
CA ILE A 41 4.94 0.59 -9.77
C ILE A 41 6.43 0.88 -9.91
N ARG A 42 6.77 2.12 -10.21
CA ARG A 42 8.16 2.55 -10.34
C ARG A 42 8.48 3.66 -9.35
N ASN A 43 9.72 3.71 -8.88
CA ASN A 43 10.22 4.88 -8.17
C ASN A 43 10.13 6.10 -9.09
N TYR A 44 9.58 7.18 -8.58
CA TYR A 44 9.33 8.40 -9.34
C TYR A 44 9.55 9.62 -8.45
N ASP A 45 10.76 9.75 -7.94
CA ASP A 45 11.14 10.83 -7.02
C ASP A 45 11.48 12.09 -7.81
N ILE A 46 10.48 12.94 -8.04
CA ILE A 46 10.62 14.20 -8.77
C ILE A 46 10.47 15.44 -7.89
N GLY A 47 10.44 15.24 -6.56
CA GLY A 47 10.30 16.32 -5.60
C GLY A 47 8.87 16.54 -5.13
N LEU A 48 8.54 17.77 -4.76
CA LEU A 48 7.22 18.12 -4.26
C LEU A 48 6.14 17.97 -5.34
N ALA A 49 5.01 17.42 -4.94
CA ALA A 49 3.82 17.35 -5.75
C ALA A 49 3.29 18.75 -6.07
N PRO A 50 2.87 19.05 -7.30
CA PRO A 50 2.14 20.27 -7.61
C PRO A 50 0.88 20.36 -6.75
N ASP A 51 0.71 21.45 -6.02
CA ASP A 51 -0.50 21.67 -5.24
C ASP A 51 -1.70 21.98 -6.14
N PHE A 52 -2.88 21.65 -5.65
CA PHE A 52 -4.13 21.98 -6.33
C PHE A 52 -5.28 22.14 -5.33
N THR A 53 -6.31 22.80 -5.80
CA THR A 53 -7.62 22.91 -5.14
C THR A 53 -8.67 22.52 -6.16
N LEU A 54 -9.49 21.53 -5.85
CA LEU A 54 -10.61 21.06 -6.64
C LEU A 54 -11.86 20.91 -5.77
N HIS A 55 -13.01 20.71 -6.38
CA HIS A 55 -14.23 20.31 -5.70
C HIS A 55 -14.57 18.87 -6.10
N ASP A 56 -15.21 18.16 -5.22
CA ASP A 56 -15.78 16.86 -5.53
C ASP A 56 -17.20 16.97 -6.09
N VAL A 57 -17.81 15.82 -6.39
CA VAL A 57 -19.18 15.79 -6.95
C VAL A 57 -20.26 16.26 -5.97
N ASP A 58 -19.96 16.36 -4.68
CA ASP A 58 -20.85 16.91 -3.64
C ASP A 58 -20.64 18.42 -3.45
N GLY A 59 -19.69 19.02 -4.19
CA GLY A 59 -19.31 20.44 -4.10
C GLY A 59 -18.37 20.75 -2.95
N GLU A 60 -17.86 19.73 -2.23
CA GLU A 60 -16.92 19.93 -1.14
C GLU A 60 -15.53 20.26 -1.66
N LYS A 61 -14.93 21.30 -1.06
CA LYS A 61 -13.59 21.76 -1.43
C LYS A 61 -12.52 20.85 -0.91
N PHE A 62 -11.58 20.45 -1.77
CA PHE A 62 -10.40 19.67 -1.43
C PHE A 62 -9.12 20.41 -1.83
N GLU A 63 -8.14 20.43 -0.94
CA GLU A 63 -6.80 20.98 -1.15
C GLU A 63 -5.77 19.88 -0.90
N LEU A 64 -4.82 19.65 -1.80
CA LEU A 64 -3.81 18.60 -1.62
C LEU A 64 -2.97 18.84 -0.36
N GLU A 65 -2.73 20.08 0.00
CA GLU A 65 -1.93 20.45 1.18
C GLU A 65 -2.48 19.86 2.49
N VAL A 66 -3.79 19.70 2.63
CA VAL A 66 -4.40 19.16 3.86
C VAL A 66 -4.08 17.67 4.08
N THR A 67 -3.51 17.01 3.09
CA THR A 67 -3.11 15.59 3.17
C THR A 67 -1.73 15.39 3.80
N ARG A 68 -1.01 16.46 4.15
CA ARG A 68 0.31 16.34 4.79
C ARG A 68 0.22 15.50 6.06
N GLY A 69 1.24 14.65 6.27
CA GLY A 69 1.22 13.65 7.34
C GLY A 69 0.62 12.30 6.94
N ARG A 70 0.12 12.15 5.70
CA ARG A 70 -0.45 10.91 5.18
C ARG A 70 0.23 10.52 3.88
N TRP A 71 0.25 9.22 3.58
CA TRP A 71 0.47 8.75 2.23
C TRP A 71 -0.79 8.98 1.40
N VAL A 72 -0.63 9.49 0.18
CA VAL A 72 -1.75 9.74 -0.74
C VAL A 72 -1.59 8.88 -1.99
N PHE A 73 -2.64 8.16 -2.31
CA PHE A 73 -2.85 7.49 -3.58
C PHE A 73 -3.65 8.44 -4.47
N LEU A 74 -2.95 9.23 -5.29
CA LEU A 74 -3.55 10.17 -6.21
C LEU A 74 -3.73 9.51 -7.57
N HIS A 75 -4.98 9.44 -8.04
CA HIS A 75 -5.35 8.64 -9.20
C HIS A 75 -6.11 9.47 -10.24
N PHE A 76 -5.53 9.58 -11.44
CA PHE A 76 -6.14 10.25 -12.58
C PHE A 76 -6.91 9.26 -13.43
N TRP A 77 -8.18 9.57 -13.72
CA TRP A 77 -9.10 8.71 -14.44
C TRP A 77 -10.09 9.48 -15.29
N ALA A 78 -10.85 8.78 -16.14
CA ALA A 78 -11.99 9.35 -16.88
C ALA A 78 -13.04 8.25 -17.15
N SER A 79 -14.29 8.64 -17.34
CA SER A 79 -15.40 7.71 -17.57
C SER A 79 -15.28 6.95 -18.91
N TRP A 80 -14.72 7.57 -19.92
CA TRP A 80 -14.45 6.97 -21.24
C TRP A 80 -13.23 6.03 -21.25
N CYS A 81 -12.42 6.04 -20.20
CA CYS A 81 -11.21 5.22 -20.11
C CYS A 81 -11.56 3.78 -19.68
N GLY A 82 -11.55 2.83 -20.61
CA GLY A 82 -11.88 1.43 -20.32
C GLY A 82 -11.11 0.82 -19.14
N PRO A 83 -9.76 0.84 -19.16
CA PRO A 83 -8.97 0.32 -18.03
C PRO A 83 -9.24 1.03 -16.69
N CYS A 84 -9.59 2.33 -16.72
CA CYS A 84 -9.95 3.05 -15.49
C CYS A 84 -11.23 2.47 -14.86
N ARG A 85 -12.24 2.21 -15.69
CA ARG A 85 -13.51 1.63 -15.24
C ARG A 85 -13.33 0.24 -14.66
N GLU A 86 -12.49 -0.58 -15.30
CA GLU A 86 -12.24 -1.97 -14.89
C GLU A 86 -11.55 -2.06 -13.54
N GLU A 87 -10.71 -1.08 -13.17
CA GLU A 87 -9.96 -1.11 -11.90
C GLU A 87 -10.69 -0.49 -10.70
N MET A 88 -11.81 0.25 -10.90
CA MET A 88 -12.54 0.90 -9.81
C MET A 88 -12.92 -0.04 -8.65
N PRO A 89 -13.46 -1.26 -8.88
CA PRO A 89 -13.75 -2.18 -7.79
C PRO A 89 -12.48 -2.63 -7.03
N ALA A 90 -11.34 -2.73 -7.74
CA ALA A 90 -10.07 -3.09 -7.11
C ALA A 90 -9.51 -1.94 -6.25
N ILE A 91 -9.71 -0.68 -6.66
CA ILE A 91 -9.37 0.50 -5.85
C ILE A 91 -10.27 0.55 -4.60
N GLN A 92 -11.57 0.26 -4.72
CA GLN A 92 -12.46 0.14 -3.56
C GLN A 92 -11.96 -0.92 -2.57
N LYS A 93 -11.58 -2.09 -3.07
CA LYS A 93 -11.00 -3.16 -2.24
C LYS A 93 -9.71 -2.73 -1.55
N LEU A 94 -8.84 -1.97 -2.23
CA LEU A 94 -7.66 -1.38 -1.61
C LEU A 94 -8.05 -0.41 -0.49
N ALA A 95 -9.01 0.49 -0.73
CA ALA A 95 -9.51 1.45 0.26
C ALA A 95 -9.98 0.73 1.52
N ASP A 96 -10.78 -0.33 1.35
CA ASP A 96 -11.31 -1.14 2.46
C ASP A 96 -10.22 -1.89 3.24
N ALA A 97 -9.20 -2.40 2.52
CA ALA A 97 -8.11 -3.15 3.11
C ALA A 97 -7.10 -2.27 3.87
N VAL A 98 -6.97 -0.98 3.50
CA VAL A 98 -5.98 -0.05 4.06
C VAL A 98 -6.65 1.06 4.88
N LYS A 99 -7.79 0.80 5.52
CA LYS A 99 -8.45 1.77 6.42
C LYS A 99 -7.46 2.27 7.49
N SER A 100 -6.89 3.46 7.28
CA SER A 100 -5.87 4.05 8.16
C SER A 100 -5.91 5.57 8.03
N GLU A 101 -5.79 6.28 9.14
CA GLU A 101 -5.64 7.74 9.15
C GLU A 101 -4.33 8.21 8.49
N LYS A 102 -3.38 7.29 8.26
CA LYS A 102 -2.09 7.56 7.62
C LYS A 102 -2.12 7.38 6.10
N PHE A 103 -3.28 7.04 5.51
CA PHE A 103 -3.44 6.81 4.07
C PHE A 103 -4.73 7.44 3.55
N GLN A 104 -4.66 8.02 2.37
CA GLN A 104 -5.82 8.62 1.71
C GLN A 104 -5.81 8.31 0.21
N ILE A 105 -6.95 7.88 -0.31
CA ILE A 105 -7.18 7.77 -1.75
C ILE A 105 -7.81 9.08 -2.21
N VAL A 106 -7.29 9.64 -3.29
CA VAL A 106 -7.78 10.84 -3.96
C VAL A 106 -7.92 10.51 -5.44
N MET A 107 -9.14 10.50 -5.92
CA MET A 107 -9.48 10.27 -7.33
C MET A 107 -9.65 11.62 -8.01
N ILE A 108 -9.05 11.82 -9.18
CA ILE A 108 -9.24 13.02 -10.00
C ILE A 108 -9.79 12.60 -11.35
N ASN A 109 -11.00 13.05 -11.65
CA ASN A 109 -11.55 12.91 -12.98
C ASN A 109 -10.96 13.99 -13.89
N THR A 110 -10.56 13.60 -15.09
CA THR A 110 -9.82 14.43 -16.03
C THR A 110 -10.75 15.00 -17.10
N ALA A 111 -11.00 16.31 -17.07
CA ALA A 111 -11.63 17.09 -18.12
C ALA A 111 -13.02 16.58 -18.57
N GLU A 112 -13.83 16.13 -17.63
CA GLU A 112 -15.26 15.81 -17.87
C GLU A 112 -16.14 16.73 -17.01
N ASP A 113 -17.39 16.92 -17.45
CA ASP A 113 -18.36 17.69 -16.70
C ASP A 113 -18.96 16.92 -15.53
N GLU A 114 -19.58 17.65 -14.61
CA GLU A 114 -20.16 17.12 -13.38
C GLU A 114 -21.23 16.04 -13.65
N ASP A 115 -22.11 16.29 -14.62
CA ASP A 115 -23.21 15.37 -14.96
C ASP A 115 -22.63 14.00 -15.41
N THR A 116 -21.63 14.02 -16.29
CA THR A 116 -20.94 12.81 -16.77
C THR A 116 -20.30 12.04 -15.63
N ILE A 117 -19.62 12.71 -14.71
CA ILE A 117 -18.95 12.07 -13.56
C ILE A 117 -20.00 11.49 -12.62
N PHE A 118 -21.05 12.26 -12.30
CA PHE A 118 -22.12 11.82 -11.42
C PHE A 118 -22.86 10.60 -11.97
N GLU A 119 -23.26 10.63 -13.25
CA GLU A 119 -23.93 9.49 -13.89
C GLU A 119 -23.06 8.23 -13.88
N PHE A 120 -21.75 8.39 -14.12
CA PHE A 120 -20.82 7.27 -14.07
C PHE A 120 -20.70 6.69 -12.66
N LEU A 121 -20.45 7.53 -11.64
CA LEU A 121 -20.29 7.08 -10.25
C LEU A 121 -21.57 6.43 -9.71
N ALA A 122 -22.73 6.96 -10.09
CA ALA A 122 -24.02 6.39 -9.70
C ALA A 122 -24.30 5.02 -10.36
N ALA A 123 -23.65 4.74 -11.50
CA ALA A 123 -23.84 3.48 -12.24
C ALA A 123 -22.91 2.34 -11.76
N ILE A 124 -21.89 2.65 -10.95
CA ILE A 124 -20.93 1.67 -10.43
C ILE A 124 -21.15 1.47 -8.92
N ASP A 125 -20.96 0.23 -8.47
CA ASP A 125 -21.12 -0.14 -7.05
C ASP A 125 -19.79 0.08 -6.30
N VAL A 126 -19.39 1.37 -6.15
CA VAL A 126 -18.20 1.77 -5.38
C VAL A 126 -18.51 3.03 -4.56
N GLU A 127 -17.90 3.10 -3.36
CA GLU A 127 -18.00 4.25 -2.45
C GLU A 127 -16.78 5.19 -2.61
N LEU A 128 -16.32 5.39 -3.84
CA LEU A 128 -15.18 6.26 -4.15
C LEU A 128 -15.71 7.61 -4.60
N ASN A 129 -15.37 8.66 -3.87
CA ASN A 129 -15.64 10.03 -4.32
C ASN A 129 -14.55 10.49 -5.29
N SER A 130 -14.87 11.40 -6.20
CA SER A 130 -13.94 11.93 -7.19
C SER A 130 -13.94 13.45 -7.20
N LEU A 131 -12.73 14.01 -7.26
CA LEU A 131 -12.52 15.43 -7.54
C LEU A 131 -12.70 15.68 -9.04
N MET A 132 -13.18 16.85 -9.37
CA MET A 132 -13.51 17.26 -10.73
C MET A 132 -12.46 18.26 -11.26
N ASP A 133 -11.60 17.82 -12.17
CA ASP A 133 -10.67 18.69 -12.91
C ASP A 133 -11.28 19.06 -14.26
N VAL A 134 -12.42 19.79 -14.22
CA VAL A 134 -13.27 20.08 -15.38
C VAL A 134 -12.52 20.79 -16.50
N ASP A 135 -11.64 21.74 -16.16
CA ASP A 135 -10.82 22.48 -17.11
C ASP A 135 -9.51 21.78 -17.50
N GLY A 136 -9.20 20.64 -16.87
CA GLY A 136 -8.01 19.85 -17.12
C GLY A 136 -6.69 20.48 -16.65
N MET A 137 -6.72 21.58 -15.92
CA MET A 137 -5.52 22.32 -15.51
C MET A 137 -4.65 21.54 -14.52
N VAL A 138 -5.27 20.81 -13.60
CA VAL A 138 -4.52 19.96 -12.66
C VAL A 138 -3.90 18.80 -13.42
N THR A 139 -4.63 18.17 -14.32
CA THR A 139 -4.08 17.10 -15.19
C THR A 139 -2.93 17.62 -16.04
N GLU A 140 -3.01 18.82 -16.59
CA GLU A 140 -1.90 19.43 -17.35
C GLU A 140 -0.67 19.69 -16.47
N ALA A 141 -0.86 20.17 -15.25
CA ALA A 141 0.23 20.42 -14.31
C ALA A 141 0.94 19.10 -13.86
N TRP A 142 0.17 18.04 -13.64
CA TRP A 142 0.68 16.73 -13.20
C TRP A 142 1.25 15.89 -14.34
N LYS A 143 0.83 16.14 -15.57
CA LYS A 143 1.32 15.45 -16.80
C LYS A 143 1.27 13.93 -16.71
N PRO A 144 0.14 13.31 -16.38
CA PRO A 144 0.00 11.87 -16.49
C PRO A 144 0.26 11.46 -17.96
N ARG A 145 1.07 10.41 -18.16
CA ARG A 145 1.42 9.96 -19.53
C ARG A 145 0.29 9.22 -20.25
N GLY A 146 -0.86 9.10 -19.62
CA GLY A 146 -2.06 8.42 -20.08
C GLY A 146 -2.93 8.07 -18.90
N LEU A 147 -4.12 7.54 -19.15
CA LEU A 147 -5.06 7.11 -18.12
C LEU A 147 -5.21 5.59 -18.11
N PRO A 148 -5.38 5.00 -16.93
CA PRO A 148 -5.19 5.63 -15.63
C PRO A 148 -3.71 5.87 -15.30
N THR A 149 -3.45 6.87 -14.47
CA THR A 149 -2.13 7.08 -13.86
C THR A 149 -2.30 7.34 -12.36
N THR A 150 -1.51 6.62 -11.56
CA THR A 150 -1.48 6.76 -10.11
C THR A 150 -0.13 7.32 -9.66
N PHE A 151 -0.16 8.28 -8.75
CA PHE A 151 1.01 8.76 -8.03
C PHE A 151 0.86 8.42 -6.54
N LEU A 152 1.92 7.92 -5.91
CA LEU A 152 1.98 7.80 -4.46
C LEU A 152 2.82 8.94 -3.91
N ILE A 153 2.17 9.75 -3.07
CA ILE A 153 2.73 10.95 -2.47
C ILE A 153 3.02 10.65 -1.01
N SER A 154 4.23 10.96 -0.58
CA SER A 154 4.66 10.76 0.80
C SER A 154 3.99 11.76 1.75
N PRO A 155 4.04 11.53 3.08
CA PRO A 155 3.54 12.46 4.09
C PRO A 155 4.17 13.86 4.05
N LYS A 156 5.35 13.96 3.43
CA LYS A 156 6.05 15.24 3.19
C LYS A 156 5.59 15.94 1.91
N GLY A 157 4.63 15.37 1.18
CA GLY A 157 4.12 15.90 -0.08
C GLY A 157 5.03 15.65 -1.28
N GLN A 158 5.95 14.71 -1.22
CA GLN A 158 6.83 14.36 -2.32
C GLN A 158 6.25 13.20 -3.12
N ILE A 159 6.27 13.29 -4.45
CA ILE A 159 5.92 12.15 -5.31
C ILE A 159 7.05 11.12 -5.21
N ARG A 160 6.72 9.91 -4.76
CA ARG A 160 7.69 8.84 -4.56
C ARG A 160 7.56 7.71 -5.57
N TYR A 161 6.34 7.42 -6.00
CA TYR A 161 6.08 6.35 -6.93
C TYR A 161 5.06 6.76 -7.98
N GLN A 162 5.15 6.13 -9.13
CA GLN A 162 4.19 6.25 -10.22
C GLN A 162 3.81 4.88 -10.76
N ALA A 163 2.54 4.73 -11.09
CA ALA A 163 2.01 3.60 -11.84
C ALA A 163 1.21 4.11 -13.03
N ILE A 164 1.45 3.55 -14.21
CA ILE A 164 0.75 3.91 -15.46
C ILE A 164 0.00 2.69 -15.96
N GLY A 165 -1.26 2.88 -16.38
CA GLY A 165 -2.15 1.83 -16.84
C GLY A 165 -2.90 1.11 -15.72
N GLY A 166 -4.05 0.51 -16.07
CA GLY A 166 -4.93 -0.21 -15.16
C GLY A 166 -4.30 -1.45 -14.55
N ARG A 167 -4.71 -1.76 -13.31
CA ARG A 167 -4.24 -2.94 -12.56
C ARG A 167 -5.20 -3.36 -11.48
N ASP A 168 -5.06 -4.60 -11.01
CA ASP A 168 -5.82 -5.09 -9.86
C ASP A 168 -5.21 -4.58 -8.54
N TRP A 169 -5.54 -3.33 -8.15
CA TRP A 169 -5.14 -2.73 -6.88
C TRP A 169 -5.59 -3.52 -5.65
N GLY A 170 -6.61 -4.38 -5.82
CA GLY A 170 -7.11 -5.29 -4.78
C GLY A 170 -6.26 -6.54 -4.58
N ASN A 171 -5.18 -6.72 -5.36
CA ASN A 171 -4.23 -7.81 -5.17
C ASN A 171 -3.41 -7.60 -3.89
N THR A 172 -3.15 -8.68 -3.18
CA THR A 172 -2.42 -8.68 -1.90
C THR A 172 -1.06 -7.98 -2.00
N GLU A 173 -0.36 -8.13 -3.12
CA GLU A 173 0.96 -7.51 -3.34
C GLU A 173 0.90 -5.97 -3.23
N TYR A 174 -0.12 -5.33 -3.83
CA TYR A 174 -0.30 -3.88 -3.76
C TYR A 174 -0.78 -3.44 -2.38
N ILE A 175 -1.74 -4.17 -1.82
CA ILE A 175 -2.27 -3.89 -0.47
C ILE A 175 -1.15 -3.94 0.57
N ASP A 176 -0.31 -4.97 0.55
CA ASP A 176 0.79 -5.14 1.49
C ASP A 176 1.86 -4.06 1.30
N PHE A 177 2.15 -3.69 0.06
CA PHE A 177 3.06 -2.59 -0.24
C PHE A 177 2.56 -1.26 0.37
N ILE A 178 1.29 -0.91 0.16
CA ILE A 178 0.70 0.31 0.73
C ILE A 178 0.69 0.25 2.27
N LYS A 179 0.32 -0.90 2.85
CA LYS A 179 0.39 -1.09 4.31
C LYS A 179 1.82 -0.95 4.85
N HIS A 180 2.82 -1.41 4.11
CA HIS A 180 4.22 -1.23 4.49
C HIS A 180 4.62 0.25 4.49
N LEU A 181 4.24 1.01 3.45
CA LEU A 181 4.49 2.46 3.39
C LEU A 181 3.88 3.20 4.58
N THR A 182 2.67 2.83 5.00
CA THR A 182 1.98 3.49 6.12
C THR A 182 2.57 3.13 7.48
N LYS A 183 3.13 1.93 7.64
CA LYS A 183 3.80 1.49 8.88
C LYS A 183 5.17 2.12 9.08
N SER A 184 5.90 2.40 8.01
CA SER A 184 7.25 2.99 8.09
C SER A 184 7.25 4.47 8.52
N MET A 185 6.11 5.01 8.92
CA MET A 185 5.94 6.38 9.45
C MET A 185 6.07 6.47 10.97
N ASP A 186 6.12 5.33 11.65
CA ASP A 186 6.35 5.23 13.10
C ASP A 186 7.88 5.12 13.35
#